data_620b405814597927ca235b7a98f97fc4
#
_entry.id   620b405814597927ca235b7a98f97fc4
#
_cell.length_a   1.000
_cell.length_b   1.000
_cell.length_c   1.000
_cell.angle_alpha   90.00
_cell.angle_beta   90.00
_cell.angle_gamma   90.00
#
_symmetry.space_group_name_H-M   'P 1'
#
loop_
_entity.id
_entity.type
_entity.pdbx_description
1 polymer ?
#
loop_
_entity_poly.entity_id
_entity_poly.type
_entity_poly.pdbx_seq_one_letter_code
_entity_poly.pdbx_strand_id
1 'polypeptide(L)'
;MPDQFIVGIDIGASKLCSAVALRDRDGGVRYVGHGSTSSGGLRAGEIADPEALGGALKRAVEEARYLIGVSVEDIVATVSGARVETLERMGGVELNAGRPIEARDIRRAIEDARGRDAGGWSTIHRVVRAFAIDGEPVDDPSGRVGRRLDVWMRDFAVPTQLTEGLRRAADISGIRVHTLVPTGVAVVAAVSSQSEREAGVAVVDIGSASTDIAVYLNGELQHLASIPLGGHHITADVASILQIPVEEADRLKREHGAISEDVDEELIDWTPKTIAALQRQAKYGTIPGFAVRSIVAARTVQIIDKVKETLDALDDTGRLPAGVILTGGTAQLIGIIDITRAILGTTARAGQVLPGRGFPSIADPGVSAAVGLIRYVSGRSVGPTPTRQRSPAAAGFVHPLVMNPFARHDTIDVMRQRPRSNDSGQRDWGRIFRDWVREFVPVSPDD
;
A
#
# COMPACT_ATOMS: atom_id res chain seq x y z
N MET A 1 -18.76 -19.95 20.77
CA MET A 1 -18.24 -20.63 19.58
C MET A 1 -16.93 -21.32 19.95
N PRO A 2 -16.47 -22.38 19.28
CA PRO A 2 -15.12 -22.90 19.53
C PRO A 2 -14.08 -21.81 19.16
N ASP A 3 -12.90 -21.93 19.75
CA ASP A 3 -11.75 -21.09 19.39
C ASP A 3 -11.46 -21.26 17.89
N GLN A 4 -11.22 -20.14 17.19
CA GLN A 4 -11.03 -20.12 15.75
C GLN A 4 -9.70 -19.45 15.39
N PHE A 5 -8.87 -20.14 14.60
CA PHE A 5 -7.67 -19.53 14.06
C PHE A 5 -8.01 -18.63 12.84
N ILE A 6 -7.35 -17.50 12.77
CA ILE A 6 -7.36 -16.61 11.63
C ILE A 6 -5.97 -16.67 11.01
N VAL A 7 -5.90 -17.04 9.74
CA VAL A 7 -4.64 -17.11 8.99
C VAL A 7 -4.65 -16.04 7.91
N GLY A 8 -3.72 -15.11 8.02
CA GLY A 8 -3.49 -14.06 7.03
C GLY A 8 -2.23 -14.36 6.21
N ILE A 9 -2.31 -14.27 4.90
CA ILE A 9 -1.16 -14.43 4.01
C ILE A 9 -0.95 -13.16 3.21
N ASP A 10 0.20 -12.54 3.41
CA ASP A 10 0.69 -11.48 2.54
C ASP A 10 1.36 -12.09 1.32
N ILE A 11 0.81 -11.79 0.13
CA ILE A 11 1.28 -12.33 -1.14
C ILE A 11 2.25 -11.34 -1.78
N GLY A 12 3.51 -11.41 -1.40
CA GLY A 12 4.58 -10.58 -1.94
C GLY A 12 5.33 -11.22 -3.11
N ALA A 13 6.01 -10.42 -3.92
CA ALA A 13 6.75 -10.90 -5.09
C ALA A 13 8.03 -11.69 -4.73
N SER A 14 8.67 -11.41 -3.60
CA SER A 14 9.87 -12.14 -3.15
C SER A 14 9.57 -13.24 -2.14
N LYS A 15 8.59 -13.02 -1.27
CA LYS A 15 8.18 -13.96 -0.23
C LYS A 15 6.68 -13.90 0.00
N LEU A 16 6.09 -14.99 0.46
CA LEU A 16 4.79 -15.01 1.11
C LEU A 16 5.03 -15.02 2.62
N CYS A 17 4.32 -14.14 3.33
CA CYS A 17 4.37 -14.08 4.77
C CYS A 17 3.02 -14.53 5.35
N SER A 18 3.01 -15.58 6.15
CA SER A 18 1.84 -16.03 6.90
C SER A 18 1.87 -15.47 8.30
N ALA A 19 0.75 -14.96 8.80
CA ALA A 19 0.56 -14.60 10.19
C ALA A 19 -0.67 -15.30 10.73
N VAL A 20 -0.64 -15.68 12.01
CA VAL A 20 -1.70 -16.44 12.66
C VAL A 20 -2.13 -15.75 13.95
N ALA A 21 -3.43 -15.67 14.15
CA ALA A 21 -4.03 -15.28 15.42
C ALA A 21 -5.15 -16.24 15.82
N LEU A 22 -5.38 -16.32 17.12
CA LEU A 22 -6.47 -17.06 17.74
C LEU A 22 -7.57 -16.08 18.12
N ARG A 23 -8.80 -16.34 17.66
CA ARG A 23 -10.00 -15.66 18.15
C ARG A 23 -10.61 -16.53 19.24
N ASP A 24 -10.71 -16.01 20.46
CA ASP A 24 -11.33 -16.67 21.58
C ASP A 24 -12.87 -16.60 21.49
N ARG A 25 -13.55 -17.28 22.44
CA ARG A 25 -15.02 -17.37 22.51
C ARG A 25 -15.68 -16.03 22.77
N ASP A 26 -14.98 -15.10 23.39
CA ASP A 26 -15.44 -13.76 23.75
C ASP A 26 -15.19 -12.74 22.63
N GLY A 27 -14.61 -13.19 21.51
CA GLY A 27 -14.27 -12.37 20.34
C GLY A 27 -12.94 -11.64 20.46
N GLY A 28 -12.17 -11.86 21.53
CA GLY A 28 -10.79 -11.38 21.66
C GLY A 28 -9.90 -12.04 20.63
N VAL A 29 -8.91 -11.30 20.14
CA VAL A 29 -7.97 -11.83 19.15
C VAL A 29 -6.56 -11.74 19.70
N ARG A 30 -5.85 -12.87 19.68
CA ARG A 30 -4.48 -12.98 20.18
C ARG A 30 -3.56 -13.50 19.09
N TYR A 31 -2.51 -12.75 18.82
CA TYR A 31 -1.46 -13.14 17.90
C TYR A 31 -0.75 -14.42 18.40
N VAL A 32 -0.50 -15.34 17.47
CA VAL A 32 0.18 -16.61 17.73
C VAL A 32 1.60 -16.60 17.19
N GLY A 33 1.79 -16.16 15.95
CA GLY A 33 3.09 -16.16 15.31
C GLY A 33 3.00 -15.81 13.83
N HIS A 34 4.15 -15.81 13.16
CA HIS A 34 4.27 -15.66 11.71
C HIS A 34 5.37 -16.57 11.15
N GLY A 35 5.26 -16.85 9.87
CA GLY A 35 6.27 -17.54 9.09
C GLY A 35 6.43 -16.91 7.71
N SER A 36 7.47 -17.27 6.99
CA SER A 36 7.64 -16.81 5.61
C SER A 36 8.24 -17.89 4.73
N THR A 37 7.83 -17.91 3.47
CA THR A 37 8.35 -18.81 2.45
C THR A 37 8.67 -18.04 1.17
N SER A 38 9.53 -18.59 0.33
CA SER A 38 9.83 -17.99 -0.97
C SER A 38 8.58 -17.90 -1.85
N SER A 39 8.40 -16.78 -2.50
CA SER A 39 7.34 -16.56 -3.48
C SER A 39 7.62 -17.32 -4.79
N GLY A 40 6.60 -17.37 -5.64
CA GLY A 40 6.67 -17.90 -7.00
C GLY A 40 5.47 -17.43 -7.80
N GLY A 41 5.63 -17.36 -9.13
CA GLY A 41 4.54 -17.07 -10.05
C GLY A 41 4.12 -15.61 -10.20
N LEU A 42 4.72 -14.69 -9.43
CA LEU A 42 4.48 -13.24 -9.56
C LEU A 42 5.60 -12.59 -10.38
N ARG A 43 5.22 -11.73 -11.34
CA ARG A 43 6.14 -10.92 -12.13
C ARG A 43 5.52 -9.56 -12.38
N ALA A 44 6.24 -8.48 -12.09
CA ALA A 44 5.80 -7.10 -12.28
C ALA A 44 4.39 -6.78 -11.72
N GLY A 45 4.05 -7.35 -10.56
CA GLY A 45 2.73 -7.18 -9.93
C GLY A 45 1.59 -8.00 -10.54
N GLU A 46 1.88 -8.87 -11.53
CA GLU A 46 0.92 -9.77 -12.15
C GLU A 46 1.17 -11.24 -11.78
N ILE A 47 0.15 -12.07 -11.88
CA ILE A 47 0.29 -13.51 -11.70
C ILE A 47 0.60 -14.14 -13.04
N ALA A 48 1.90 -14.28 -13.31
CA ALA A 48 2.41 -14.86 -14.56
C ALA A 48 2.32 -16.40 -14.57
N ASP A 49 2.39 -17.04 -13.39
CA ASP A 49 2.34 -18.49 -13.23
C ASP A 49 1.48 -18.88 -12.01
N PRO A 50 0.19 -19.18 -12.20
CA PRO A 50 -0.70 -19.56 -11.10
C PRO A 50 -0.29 -20.88 -10.41
N GLU A 51 0.40 -21.79 -11.12
CA GLU A 51 0.85 -23.07 -10.54
C GLU A 51 1.99 -22.84 -9.55
N ALA A 52 2.98 -22.04 -9.94
CA ALA A 52 4.08 -21.66 -9.05
C ALA A 52 3.57 -20.89 -7.82
N LEU A 53 2.59 -19.99 -8.00
CA LEU A 53 1.96 -19.27 -6.89
C LEU A 53 1.16 -20.22 -6.00
N GLY A 54 0.40 -21.16 -6.57
CA GLY A 54 -0.34 -22.19 -5.82
C GLY A 54 0.60 -23.04 -4.95
N GLY A 55 1.75 -23.43 -5.50
CA GLY A 55 2.80 -24.11 -4.74
C GLY A 55 3.37 -23.26 -3.60
N ALA A 56 3.57 -21.96 -3.81
CA ALA A 56 4.02 -21.04 -2.77
C ALA A 56 2.95 -20.83 -1.68
N LEU A 57 1.67 -20.70 -2.05
CA LEU A 57 0.56 -20.62 -1.11
C LEU A 57 0.47 -21.87 -0.23
N LYS A 58 0.64 -23.04 -0.82
CA LYS A 58 0.65 -24.29 -0.06
C LYS A 58 1.76 -24.31 0.99
N ARG A 59 2.98 -23.90 0.63
CA ARG A 59 4.09 -23.79 1.59
C ARG A 59 3.79 -22.78 2.69
N ALA A 60 3.22 -21.60 2.35
CA ALA A 60 2.88 -20.58 3.34
C ALA A 60 1.80 -21.05 4.33
N VAL A 61 0.85 -21.87 3.88
CA VAL A 61 -0.16 -22.49 4.75
C VAL A 61 0.45 -23.59 5.62
N GLU A 62 1.41 -24.37 5.13
CA GLU A 62 2.14 -25.34 5.94
C GLU A 62 2.95 -24.65 7.05
N GLU A 63 3.56 -23.49 6.79
CA GLU A 63 4.18 -22.67 7.84
C GLU A 63 3.16 -22.24 8.92
N ALA A 64 1.99 -21.78 8.50
CA ALA A 64 0.91 -21.44 9.45
C ALA A 64 0.45 -22.68 10.25
N ARG A 65 0.28 -23.82 9.57
CA ARG A 65 -0.08 -25.11 10.21
C ARG A 65 0.96 -25.56 11.24
N TYR A 66 2.23 -25.38 10.94
CA TYR A 66 3.30 -25.69 11.90
C TYR A 66 3.17 -24.89 13.21
N LEU A 67 2.75 -23.62 13.12
CA LEU A 67 2.55 -22.75 14.29
C LEU A 67 1.37 -23.18 15.18
N ILE A 68 0.33 -23.82 14.63
CA ILE A 68 -0.94 -24.06 15.34
C ILE A 68 -1.30 -25.55 15.50
N GLY A 69 -0.64 -26.45 14.77
CA GLY A 69 -0.84 -27.89 14.88
C GLY A 69 -2.17 -28.40 14.30
N VAL A 70 -2.95 -27.56 13.58
CA VAL A 70 -4.22 -27.94 12.93
C VAL A 70 -4.22 -27.59 11.45
N SER A 71 -5.09 -28.26 10.67
CA SER A 71 -5.24 -27.96 9.26
C SER A 71 -5.83 -26.56 9.03
N VAL A 72 -5.38 -25.89 7.99
CA VAL A 72 -5.85 -24.59 7.53
C VAL A 72 -6.46 -24.77 6.15
N GLU A 73 -7.74 -24.48 6.01
CA GLU A 73 -8.47 -24.56 4.74
C GLU A 73 -8.84 -23.19 4.21
N ASP A 74 -9.06 -22.22 5.11
CA ASP A 74 -9.47 -20.86 4.81
C ASP A 74 -8.41 -19.86 5.22
N ILE A 75 -8.11 -18.93 4.32
CA ILE A 75 -7.19 -17.83 4.59
C ILE A 75 -7.82 -16.49 4.19
N VAL A 76 -7.28 -15.41 4.75
CA VAL A 76 -7.40 -14.07 4.19
C VAL A 76 -6.08 -13.70 3.53
N ALA A 77 -6.12 -12.97 2.43
CA ALA A 77 -4.90 -12.66 1.68
C ALA A 77 -4.82 -11.18 1.31
N THR A 78 -3.61 -10.67 1.18
CA THR A 78 -3.38 -9.35 0.58
C THR A 78 -3.30 -9.45 -0.94
N VAL A 79 -3.49 -8.31 -1.57
CA VAL A 79 -3.21 -8.09 -2.99
C VAL A 79 -2.40 -6.81 -3.15
N SER A 80 -1.29 -6.90 -3.89
CA SER A 80 -0.30 -5.84 -4.08
C SER A 80 0.21 -5.82 -5.52
N GLY A 81 0.88 -4.73 -5.89
CA GLY A 81 1.64 -4.63 -7.14
C GLY A 81 0.82 -4.40 -8.39
N ALA A 82 -0.49 -4.35 -8.29
CA ALA A 82 -1.38 -4.08 -9.41
C ALA A 82 -1.75 -2.59 -9.48
N ARG A 83 -2.02 -2.12 -10.69
CA ARG A 83 -2.70 -0.84 -10.86
C ARG A 83 -4.01 -0.85 -10.07
N VAL A 84 -4.20 0.15 -9.21
CA VAL A 84 -5.43 0.35 -8.44
C VAL A 84 -6.21 1.49 -9.07
N GLU A 85 -7.46 1.24 -9.45
CA GLU A 85 -8.38 2.27 -9.91
C GLU A 85 -9.34 2.64 -8.79
N THR A 86 -9.59 3.93 -8.67
CA THR A 86 -10.57 4.49 -7.72
C THR A 86 -11.84 4.84 -8.48
N LEU A 87 -12.96 4.26 -8.07
CA LEU A 87 -14.26 4.46 -8.71
C LEU A 87 -15.24 5.07 -7.70
N GLU A 88 -15.78 6.22 -8.01
CA GLU A 88 -16.86 6.81 -7.22
C GLU A 88 -18.19 6.16 -7.62
N ARG A 89 -18.95 5.75 -6.61
CA ARG A 89 -20.27 5.11 -6.76
C ARG A 89 -21.32 5.88 -6.01
N MET A 90 -22.50 5.93 -6.58
CA MET A 90 -23.67 6.51 -5.94
C MET A 90 -24.87 5.59 -6.15
N GLY A 91 -25.69 5.46 -5.14
CA GLY A 91 -26.96 4.75 -5.21
C GLY A 91 -27.91 5.25 -4.15
N GLY A 92 -29.12 4.74 -4.14
CA GLY A 92 -30.10 5.13 -3.15
C GLY A 92 -31.38 4.32 -3.23
N VAL A 93 -32.18 4.43 -2.21
CA VAL A 93 -33.46 3.71 -2.11
C VAL A 93 -34.58 4.63 -1.64
N GLU A 94 -35.75 4.45 -2.23
CA GLU A 94 -36.96 5.03 -1.72
C GLU A 94 -37.36 4.37 -0.39
N LEU A 95 -37.80 5.18 0.55
CA LEU A 95 -38.18 4.80 1.88
C LEU A 95 -39.70 4.92 2.08
N ASN A 96 -40.24 4.08 2.92
CA ASN A 96 -41.65 4.23 3.34
C ASN A 96 -41.77 5.45 4.24
N ALA A 97 -42.56 6.44 3.81
CA ALA A 97 -42.76 7.66 4.55
C ALA A 97 -43.24 7.41 5.99
N GLY A 98 -42.66 8.14 6.93
CA GLY A 98 -43.06 8.13 8.32
C GLY A 98 -42.49 7.03 9.20
N ARG A 99 -41.69 6.08 8.67
CA ARG A 99 -40.98 5.12 9.51
C ARG A 99 -39.47 5.44 9.62
N PRO A 100 -38.86 5.11 10.77
CA PRO A 100 -37.42 5.26 10.93
C PRO A 100 -36.64 4.38 9.93
N ILE A 101 -35.50 4.88 9.47
CA ILE A 101 -34.54 4.14 8.65
C ILE A 101 -33.90 3.04 9.48
N GLU A 102 -33.96 1.83 8.99
CA GLU A 102 -33.39 0.66 9.62
C GLU A 102 -32.12 0.16 8.88
N ALA A 103 -31.35 -0.71 9.54
CA ALA A 103 -30.15 -1.31 8.93
C ALA A 103 -30.42 -2.02 7.58
N ARG A 104 -31.66 -2.51 7.35
CA ARG A 104 -32.04 -3.10 6.06
C ARG A 104 -32.09 -2.07 4.92
N ASP A 105 -32.50 -0.84 5.21
CA ASP A 105 -32.61 0.23 4.21
C ASP A 105 -31.22 0.73 3.84
N ILE A 106 -30.34 0.86 4.85
CA ILE A 106 -28.93 1.21 4.64
C ILE A 106 -28.25 0.12 3.78
N ARG A 107 -28.47 -1.17 4.08
CA ARG A 107 -27.93 -2.26 3.24
C ARG A 107 -28.45 -2.23 1.83
N ARG A 108 -29.75 -1.92 1.61
CA ARG A 108 -30.34 -1.79 0.27
C ARG A 108 -29.73 -0.63 -0.51
N ALA A 109 -29.53 0.53 0.13
CA ALA A 109 -28.89 1.68 -0.51
C ALA A 109 -27.44 1.36 -0.90
N ILE A 110 -26.68 0.71 -0.01
CA ILE A 110 -25.31 0.25 -0.29
C ILE A 110 -25.30 -0.77 -1.43
N GLU A 111 -26.25 -1.70 -1.46
CA GLU A 111 -26.33 -2.70 -2.53
C GLU A 111 -26.70 -2.08 -3.89
N ASP A 112 -27.58 -1.09 -3.90
CA ASP A 112 -27.91 -0.32 -5.11
C ASP A 112 -26.68 0.43 -5.64
N ALA A 113 -25.94 1.09 -4.75
CA ALA A 113 -24.70 1.79 -5.11
C ALA A 113 -23.57 0.87 -5.58
N ARG A 114 -23.58 -0.40 -5.18
CA ARG A 114 -22.54 -1.37 -5.58
C ARG A 114 -22.35 -1.44 -7.09
N GLY A 115 -23.42 -1.39 -7.85
CA GLY A 115 -23.37 -1.56 -9.29
C GLY A 115 -22.72 -2.89 -9.70
N ARG A 116 -22.43 -3.00 -10.98
CA ARG A 116 -21.62 -4.10 -11.51
C ARG A 116 -20.15 -3.65 -11.57
N ASP A 117 -19.24 -4.61 -11.43
CA ASP A 117 -17.84 -4.35 -11.71
C ASP A 117 -17.69 -3.78 -13.12
N ALA A 118 -16.87 -2.74 -13.26
CA ALA A 118 -16.53 -2.17 -14.56
C ALA A 118 -15.74 -3.21 -15.36
N GLY A 119 -16.01 -3.32 -16.67
CA GLY A 119 -15.39 -4.34 -17.53
C GLY A 119 -13.87 -4.36 -17.38
N GLY A 120 -13.33 -5.53 -17.01
CA GLY A 120 -11.91 -5.73 -16.78
C GLY A 120 -11.36 -5.35 -15.39
N TRP A 121 -12.20 -4.84 -14.48
CA TRP A 121 -11.84 -4.44 -13.12
C TRP A 121 -12.67 -5.17 -12.07
N SER A 122 -12.04 -5.63 -11.01
CA SER A 122 -12.66 -6.28 -9.86
C SER A 122 -12.51 -5.43 -8.61
N THR A 123 -13.61 -5.06 -7.97
CA THR A 123 -13.59 -4.30 -6.71
C THR A 123 -13.08 -5.18 -5.57
N ILE A 124 -11.99 -4.76 -4.94
CA ILE A 124 -11.34 -5.46 -3.82
C ILE A 124 -11.53 -4.76 -2.47
N HIS A 125 -11.87 -3.47 -2.50
CA HIS A 125 -12.12 -2.71 -1.28
C HIS A 125 -13.17 -1.63 -1.54
N ARG A 126 -13.97 -1.32 -0.50
CA ARG A 126 -15.07 -0.37 -0.61
C ARG A 126 -15.21 0.44 0.67
N VAL A 127 -15.38 1.74 0.51
CA VAL A 127 -15.57 2.70 1.61
C VAL A 127 -16.86 3.46 1.38
N VAL A 128 -17.73 3.49 2.38
CA VAL A 128 -18.88 4.41 2.39
C VAL A 128 -18.36 5.80 2.77
N ARG A 129 -18.65 6.78 1.94
CA ARG A 129 -18.15 8.16 2.08
C ARG A 129 -19.17 9.08 2.76
N ALA A 130 -20.43 8.97 2.38
CA ALA A 130 -21.48 9.83 2.86
C ALA A 130 -22.85 9.19 2.69
N PHE A 131 -23.79 9.65 3.50
CA PHE A 131 -25.21 9.42 3.33
C PHE A 131 -25.95 10.75 3.20
N ALA A 132 -27.10 10.75 2.51
CA ALA A 132 -28.04 11.85 2.54
C ALA A 132 -29.47 11.32 2.66
N ILE A 133 -30.31 12.09 3.35
CA ILE A 133 -31.75 11.84 3.47
C ILE A 133 -32.46 12.99 2.80
N ASP A 134 -33.28 12.70 1.79
CA ASP A 134 -34.01 13.70 0.99
C ASP A 134 -33.08 14.81 0.44
N GLY A 135 -31.83 14.46 0.10
CA GLY A 135 -30.79 15.38 -0.38
C GLY A 135 -29.95 16.07 0.70
N GLU A 136 -30.33 15.96 1.97
CA GLU A 136 -29.58 16.57 3.08
C GLU A 136 -28.53 15.59 3.63
N PRO A 137 -27.23 15.97 3.69
CA PRO A 137 -26.17 15.13 4.22
C PRO A 137 -26.41 14.73 5.68
N VAL A 138 -26.10 13.46 6.00
CA VAL A 138 -26.22 12.94 7.36
C VAL A 138 -25.04 11.99 7.68
N ASP A 139 -24.51 12.08 8.89
CA ASP A 139 -23.42 11.20 9.35
C ASP A 139 -23.94 9.78 9.60
N ASP A 140 -25.10 9.65 10.26
CA ASP A 140 -25.76 8.39 10.54
C ASP A 140 -27.24 8.48 10.15
N PRO A 141 -27.68 7.74 9.14
CA PRO A 141 -29.07 7.72 8.74
C PRO A 141 -29.97 6.87 9.66
N SER A 142 -29.39 6.06 10.54
CA SER A 142 -30.13 5.09 11.36
C SER A 142 -31.11 5.79 12.31
N GLY A 143 -32.36 5.35 12.32
CA GLY A 143 -33.42 5.91 13.18
C GLY A 143 -34.00 7.24 12.71
N ARG A 144 -33.44 7.88 11.68
CA ARG A 144 -33.99 9.09 11.05
C ARG A 144 -35.17 8.76 10.15
N VAL A 145 -35.94 9.76 9.79
CA VAL A 145 -37.12 9.63 8.92
C VAL A 145 -36.87 10.43 7.64
N GLY A 146 -37.25 9.89 6.49
CA GLY A 146 -37.17 10.52 5.19
C GLY A 146 -37.90 9.73 4.11
N ARG A 147 -37.89 10.20 2.90
CA ARG A 147 -38.50 9.58 1.73
C ARG A 147 -37.49 8.86 0.86
N ARG A 148 -36.22 9.32 0.89
CA ARG A 148 -35.13 8.75 0.09
C ARG A 148 -33.84 8.73 0.93
N LEU A 149 -33.11 7.62 0.84
CA LEU A 149 -31.76 7.48 1.38
C LEU A 149 -30.79 7.32 0.24
N ASP A 150 -29.86 8.24 0.10
CA ASP A 150 -28.76 8.16 -0.85
C ASP A 150 -27.45 7.83 -0.14
N VAL A 151 -26.55 7.14 -0.84
CA VAL A 151 -25.22 6.76 -0.36
C VAL A 151 -24.17 7.00 -1.43
N TRP A 152 -23.04 7.57 -1.01
CA TRP A 152 -21.83 7.71 -1.83
C TRP A 152 -20.79 6.75 -1.33
N MET A 153 -20.17 6.02 -2.25
CA MET A 153 -19.13 5.06 -1.95
C MET A 153 -17.94 5.25 -2.86
N ARG A 154 -16.80 4.85 -2.36
CA ARG A 154 -15.54 4.76 -3.12
C ARG A 154 -15.12 3.31 -3.19
N ASP A 155 -15.00 2.80 -4.41
CA ASP A 155 -14.49 1.47 -4.70
C ASP A 155 -13.04 1.56 -5.13
N PHE A 156 -12.22 0.64 -4.64
CA PHE A 156 -10.87 0.42 -5.10
C PHE A 156 -10.86 -0.91 -5.86
N ALA A 157 -10.50 -0.85 -7.11
CA ALA A 157 -10.54 -1.98 -8.02
C ALA A 157 -9.16 -2.27 -8.61
N VAL A 158 -8.92 -3.54 -8.91
CA VAL A 158 -7.72 -4.05 -9.58
C VAL A 158 -8.11 -4.76 -10.87
N PRO A 159 -7.17 -4.98 -11.82
CA PRO A 159 -7.46 -5.77 -13.01
C PRO A 159 -8.05 -7.14 -12.65
N THR A 160 -9.15 -7.52 -13.31
CA THR A 160 -9.82 -8.81 -13.07
C THR A 160 -8.90 -10.00 -13.27
N GLN A 161 -7.94 -9.91 -14.20
CA GLN A 161 -6.92 -10.93 -14.43
C GLN A 161 -6.12 -11.27 -13.17
N LEU A 162 -5.81 -10.27 -12.32
CA LEU A 162 -5.10 -10.49 -11.06
C LEU A 162 -5.94 -11.33 -10.09
N THR A 163 -7.21 -10.98 -9.89
CA THR A 163 -8.10 -11.70 -8.97
C THR A 163 -8.42 -13.11 -9.50
N GLU A 164 -8.56 -13.29 -10.80
CA GLU A 164 -8.73 -14.59 -11.44
C GLU A 164 -7.49 -15.46 -11.33
N GLY A 165 -6.31 -14.89 -11.58
CA GLY A 165 -5.03 -15.60 -11.42
C GLY A 165 -4.83 -16.07 -9.97
N LEU A 166 -5.14 -15.21 -9.00
CA LEU A 166 -5.08 -15.56 -7.59
C LEU A 166 -6.08 -16.67 -7.23
N ARG A 167 -7.31 -16.59 -7.75
CA ARG A 167 -8.30 -17.65 -7.55
C ARG A 167 -7.82 -18.98 -8.11
N ARG A 168 -7.24 -19.00 -9.32
CA ARG A 168 -6.65 -20.22 -9.90
C ARG A 168 -5.53 -20.79 -9.02
N ALA A 169 -4.63 -19.93 -8.53
CA ALA A 169 -3.55 -20.38 -7.64
C ALA A 169 -4.10 -20.95 -6.32
N ALA A 170 -5.15 -20.36 -5.78
CA ALA A 170 -5.85 -20.86 -4.60
C ALA A 170 -6.51 -22.22 -4.86
N ASP A 171 -7.23 -22.39 -5.99
CA ASP A 171 -7.84 -23.65 -6.41
C ASP A 171 -6.77 -24.77 -6.56
N ILE A 172 -5.62 -24.47 -7.18
CA ILE A 172 -4.50 -25.40 -7.34
C ILE A 172 -3.91 -25.82 -5.98
N SER A 173 -3.85 -24.89 -5.04
CA SER A 173 -3.33 -25.16 -3.70
C SER A 173 -4.31 -25.95 -2.82
N GLY A 174 -5.59 -26.02 -3.20
CA GLY A 174 -6.66 -26.58 -2.38
C GLY A 174 -7.03 -25.68 -1.19
N ILE A 175 -6.68 -24.40 -1.23
CA ILE A 175 -6.88 -23.42 -0.15
C ILE A 175 -7.95 -22.44 -0.60
N ARG A 176 -8.85 -22.09 0.29
CA ARG A 176 -9.91 -21.14 0.05
C ARG A 176 -9.50 -19.74 0.52
N VAL A 177 -9.42 -18.78 -0.40
CA VAL A 177 -9.20 -17.36 -0.08
C VAL A 177 -10.56 -16.74 0.22
N HIS A 178 -10.84 -16.52 1.50
CA HIS A 178 -12.12 -15.98 1.97
C HIS A 178 -12.27 -14.47 1.67
N THR A 179 -11.18 -13.73 1.79
CA THR A 179 -11.19 -12.27 1.60
C THR A 179 -9.86 -11.81 1.03
N LEU A 180 -9.92 -10.90 0.05
CA LEU A 180 -8.78 -10.14 -0.45
C LEU A 180 -8.80 -8.73 0.15
N VAL A 181 -7.65 -8.26 0.60
CA VAL A 181 -7.46 -6.92 1.16
C VAL A 181 -6.28 -6.25 0.46
N PRO A 182 -6.41 -5.01 -0.01
CA PRO A 182 -5.26 -4.28 -0.54
C PRO A 182 -4.13 -4.21 0.51
N THR A 183 -2.90 -4.47 0.09
CA THR A 183 -1.73 -4.42 0.99
C THR A 183 -1.63 -3.09 1.71
N GLY A 184 -1.87 -1.97 1.04
CA GLY A 184 -1.90 -0.65 1.66
C GLY A 184 -2.89 -0.54 2.83
N VAL A 185 -4.08 -1.15 2.74
CA VAL A 185 -5.07 -1.19 3.83
C VAL A 185 -4.59 -2.06 4.98
N ALA A 186 -4.00 -3.21 4.66
CA ALA A 186 -3.47 -4.13 5.66
C ALA A 186 -2.33 -3.49 6.47
N VAL A 187 -1.33 -2.92 5.81
CA VAL A 187 -0.18 -2.31 6.50
C VAL A 187 -0.58 -1.16 7.40
N VAL A 188 -1.55 -0.33 7.00
CA VAL A 188 -2.08 0.76 7.85
C VAL A 188 -2.60 0.23 9.18
N ALA A 189 -3.30 -0.90 9.18
CA ALA A 189 -3.81 -1.51 10.40
C ALA A 189 -2.70 -2.01 11.35
N ALA A 190 -1.50 -2.29 10.82
CA ALA A 190 -0.35 -2.71 11.60
C ALA A 190 0.45 -1.55 12.18
N VAL A 191 0.75 -0.53 11.35
CA VAL A 191 1.84 0.42 11.62
C VAL A 191 1.37 1.81 11.99
N SER A 192 0.07 2.13 11.86
CA SER A 192 -0.47 3.44 12.21
C SER A 192 -1.40 3.40 13.41
N SER A 193 -1.32 4.44 14.24
CA SER A 193 -2.27 4.69 15.32
C SER A 193 -3.57 5.31 14.81
N GLN A 194 -4.62 5.27 15.62
CA GLN A 194 -5.87 5.94 15.29
C GLN A 194 -5.69 7.46 15.16
N SER A 195 -4.90 8.07 16.06
CA SER A 195 -4.63 9.51 16.01
C SER A 195 -3.90 9.95 14.74
N GLU A 196 -2.95 9.15 14.25
CA GLU A 196 -2.27 9.45 12.98
C GLU A 196 -3.24 9.37 11.79
N ARG A 197 -4.13 8.37 11.75
CA ARG A 197 -5.14 8.26 10.69
C ARG A 197 -6.17 9.39 10.76
N GLU A 198 -6.54 9.83 11.96
CA GLU A 198 -7.45 10.97 12.16
C GLU A 198 -6.80 12.29 11.73
N ALA A 199 -5.53 12.50 12.09
CA ALA A 199 -4.79 13.70 11.74
C ALA A 199 -4.49 13.81 10.24
N GLY A 200 -4.23 12.70 9.58
CA GLY A 200 -3.81 12.59 8.19
C GLY A 200 -2.41 12.01 8.06
N VAL A 201 -2.30 10.85 7.42
CA VAL A 201 -1.06 10.08 7.26
C VAL A 201 -1.03 9.35 5.94
N ALA A 202 0.15 9.28 5.32
CA ALA A 202 0.41 8.35 4.24
C ALA A 202 1.24 7.17 4.78
N VAL A 203 0.82 5.96 4.48
CA VAL A 203 1.61 4.75 4.74
C VAL A 203 2.12 4.22 3.41
N VAL A 204 3.43 4.05 3.32
CA VAL A 204 4.15 3.64 2.11
C VAL A 204 4.84 2.32 2.41
N ASP A 205 4.39 1.24 1.78
CA ASP A 205 4.96 -0.09 1.86
C ASP A 205 5.90 -0.33 0.66
N ILE A 206 7.20 -0.27 0.90
CA ILE A 206 8.20 -0.50 -0.15
C ILE A 206 8.56 -1.99 -0.15
N GLY A 207 7.85 -2.73 -0.99
CA GLY A 207 8.05 -4.15 -1.19
C GLY A 207 9.24 -4.48 -2.11
N SER A 208 9.26 -5.70 -2.62
CA SER A 208 10.27 -6.13 -3.59
C SER A 208 9.98 -5.63 -5.00
N ALA A 209 8.76 -5.85 -5.52
CA ALA A 209 8.40 -5.50 -6.90
C ALA A 209 7.60 -4.21 -7.00
N SER A 210 6.96 -3.78 -5.92
CA SER A 210 6.08 -2.61 -5.89
C SER A 210 6.24 -1.80 -4.62
N THR A 211 5.73 -0.57 -4.69
CA THR A 211 5.54 0.33 -3.55
C THR A 211 4.06 0.67 -3.47
N ASP A 212 3.42 0.24 -2.38
CA ASP A 212 2.00 0.45 -2.15
C ASP A 212 1.79 1.65 -1.21
N ILE A 213 0.87 2.54 -1.57
CA ILE A 213 0.59 3.78 -0.85
C ILE A 213 -0.87 3.78 -0.42
N ALA A 214 -1.10 4.04 0.86
CA ALA A 214 -2.44 4.28 1.40
C ALA A 214 -2.47 5.61 2.16
N VAL A 215 -3.40 6.49 1.80
CA VAL A 215 -3.56 7.80 2.43
C VAL A 215 -4.84 7.81 3.24
N TYR A 216 -4.71 8.16 4.51
CA TYR A 216 -5.82 8.32 5.45
C TYR A 216 -5.92 9.77 5.90
N LEU A 217 -7.14 10.28 5.98
CA LEU A 217 -7.47 11.58 6.51
C LEU A 217 -8.81 11.50 7.27
N ASN A 218 -8.90 12.12 8.43
CA ASN A 218 -10.07 12.03 9.30
C ASN A 218 -10.47 10.58 9.68
N GLY A 219 -9.49 9.68 9.74
CA GLY A 219 -9.71 8.27 10.03
C GLY A 219 -10.23 7.43 8.87
N GLU A 220 -10.38 8.02 7.68
CA GLU A 220 -10.93 7.37 6.49
C GLU A 220 -9.88 7.20 5.40
N LEU A 221 -9.95 6.09 4.66
CA LEU A 221 -9.13 5.85 3.50
C LEU A 221 -9.53 6.79 2.36
N GLN A 222 -8.61 7.66 1.95
CA GLN A 222 -8.81 8.61 0.87
C GLN A 222 -8.28 8.10 -0.45
N HIS A 223 -7.11 7.44 -0.44
CA HIS A 223 -6.45 7.03 -1.65
C HIS A 223 -5.67 5.72 -1.45
N LEU A 224 -5.64 4.91 -2.50
CA LEU A 224 -4.75 3.76 -2.65
C LEU A 224 -4.05 3.87 -4.00
N ALA A 225 -2.74 3.67 -3.99
CA ALA A 225 -1.95 3.57 -5.21
C ALA A 225 -0.91 2.47 -5.08
N SER A 226 -0.47 1.95 -6.22
CA SER A 226 0.66 1.03 -6.30
C SER A 226 1.59 1.49 -7.42
N ILE A 227 2.86 1.63 -7.10
CA ILE A 227 3.93 1.99 -8.02
C ILE A 227 4.69 0.70 -8.34
N PRO A 228 4.91 0.34 -9.63
CA PRO A 228 5.59 -0.89 -10.01
C PRO A 228 7.13 -0.76 -9.86
N LEU A 229 7.57 -0.22 -8.75
CA LEU A 229 8.98 -0.08 -8.36
C LEU A 229 9.16 -0.53 -6.92
N GLY A 230 10.25 -1.27 -6.64
CA GLY A 230 10.58 -1.74 -5.30
C GLY A 230 12.03 -2.23 -5.21
N GLY A 231 12.35 -2.94 -4.14
CA GLY A 231 13.72 -3.36 -3.83
C GLY A 231 14.39 -4.28 -4.85
N HIS A 232 13.61 -5.01 -5.66
CA HIS A 232 14.14 -5.83 -6.75
C HIS A 232 14.78 -4.96 -7.84
N HIS A 233 14.23 -3.80 -8.13
CA HIS A 233 14.80 -2.87 -9.11
C HIS A 233 16.17 -2.34 -8.66
N ILE A 234 16.33 -2.10 -7.35
CA ILE A 234 17.65 -1.75 -6.77
C ILE A 234 18.64 -2.91 -6.98
N THR A 235 18.21 -4.15 -6.72
CA THR A 235 19.05 -5.35 -6.92
C THR A 235 19.42 -5.51 -8.40
N ALA A 236 18.46 -5.31 -9.30
CA ALA A 236 18.68 -5.42 -10.75
C ALA A 236 19.69 -4.38 -11.25
N ASP A 237 19.64 -3.15 -10.73
CA ASP A 237 20.63 -2.11 -11.08
C ASP A 237 22.02 -2.50 -10.62
N VAL A 238 22.17 -2.96 -9.37
CA VAL A 238 23.46 -3.41 -8.84
C VAL A 238 24.01 -4.56 -9.70
N ALA A 239 23.15 -5.56 -10.02
CA ALA A 239 23.55 -6.70 -10.84
C ALA A 239 23.99 -6.28 -12.26
N SER A 240 23.20 -5.40 -12.90
CA SER A 240 23.43 -4.96 -14.27
C SER A 240 24.68 -4.08 -14.38
N ILE A 241 24.82 -3.09 -13.49
CA ILE A 241 25.93 -2.14 -13.53
C ILE A 241 27.25 -2.83 -13.23
N LEU A 242 27.26 -3.71 -12.19
CA LEU A 242 28.49 -4.40 -11.79
C LEU A 242 28.73 -5.71 -12.57
N GLN A 243 27.76 -6.16 -13.39
CA GLN A 243 27.77 -7.44 -14.13
C GLN A 243 28.04 -8.63 -13.21
N ILE A 244 27.29 -8.71 -12.11
CA ILE A 244 27.34 -9.81 -11.14
C ILE A 244 26.01 -10.57 -11.09
N PRO A 245 25.97 -11.81 -10.56
CA PRO A 245 24.72 -12.52 -10.33
C PRO A 245 23.74 -11.76 -9.43
N VAL A 246 22.44 -11.92 -9.68
CA VAL A 246 21.36 -11.22 -8.94
C VAL A 246 21.40 -11.54 -7.45
N GLU A 247 21.73 -12.79 -7.10
CA GLU A 247 21.86 -13.24 -5.71
C GLU A 247 22.98 -12.51 -4.97
N GLU A 248 24.11 -12.31 -5.65
CA GLU A 248 25.24 -11.56 -5.12
C GLU A 248 24.90 -10.07 -4.99
N ALA A 249 24.22 -9.51 -5.97
CA ALA A 249 23.73 -8.13 -5.93
C ALA A 249 22.75 -7.90 -4.77
N ASP A 250 21.83 -8.85 -4.52
CA ASP A 250 20.90 -8.76 -3.37
C ASP A 250 21.64 -8.84 -2.04
N ARG A 251 22.64 -9.70 -1.94
CA ARG A 251 23.52 -9.77 -0.76
C ARG A 251 24.24 -8.45 -0.51
N LEU A 252 24.90 -7.91 -1.53
CA LEU A 252 25.62 -6.64 -1.43
C LEU A 252 24.70 -5.46 -1.07
N LYS A 253 23.51 -5.40 -1.67
CA LYS A 253 22.49 -4.41 -1.31
C LYS A 253 22.14 -4.46 0.18
N ARG A 254 21.96 -5.67 0.73
CA ARG A 254 21.59 -5.85 2.15
C ARG A 254 22.76 -5.53 3.10
N GLU A 255 23.98 -5.89 2.73
CA GLU A 255 25.16 -5.73 3.57
C GLU A 255 25.76 -4.31 3.50
N HIS A 256 25.72 -3.70 2.31
CA HIS A 256 26.42 -2.45 2.03
C HIS A 256 25.50 -1.32 1.54
N GLY A 257 24.20 -1.61 1.33
CA GLY A 257 23.22 -0.63 0.88
C GLY A 257 22.85 0.32 2.01
N ALA A 258 23.52 1.47 2.05
CA ALA A 258 23.18 2.57 2.94
C ALA A 258 23.01 3.84 2.09
N ILE A 259 22.04 4.67 2.48
CA ILE A 259 21.79 5.96 1.87
C ILE A 259 22.26 6.99 2.92
N SER A 260 23.35 7.69 2.66
CA SER A 260 23.89 8.69 3.57
C SER A 260 23.71 10.08 2.95
N GLU A 261 23.37 11.07 3.77
CA GLU A 261 23.45 12.48 3.36
C GLU A 261 24.90 12.90 3.06
N ASP A 262 25.88 12.21 3.70
CA ASP A 262 27.32 12.44 3.51
C ASP A 262 27.91 11.74 2.27
N VAL A 263 27.11 11.26 1.33
CA VAL A 263 27.58 10.74 0.02
C VAL A 263 28.29 11.82 -0.81
N ASP A 264 28.49 13.00 -0.22
CA ASP A 264 29.19 14.11 -0.85
C ASP A 264 30.67 13.88 -1.14
N GLU A 265 31.31 12.85 -0.54
CA GLU A 265 32.76 12.78 -0.64
C GLU A 265 33.29 12.03 -1.87
N GLU A 266 32.48 11.18 -2.54
CA GLU A 266 32.90 10.56 -3.80
C GLU A 266 31.73 10.41 -4.76
N LEU A 267 31.31 11.52 -5.37
CA LEU A 267 30.49 11.47 -6.57
C LEU A 267 31.21 10.62 -7.61
N ILE A 268 30.72 9.40 -7.82
CA ILE A 268 31.19 8.60 -8.94
C ILE A 268 30.81 9.35 -10.20
N ASP A 269 31.82 9.74 -10.96
CA ASP A 269 31.59 10.12 -12.36
C ASP A 269 31.28 8.84 -13.13
N TRP A 270 29.98 8.57 -13.32
CA TRP A 270 29.46 7.38 -14.00
C TRP A 270 29.74 7.39 -15.49
N THR A 271 31.02 7.48 -15.86
CA THR A 271 31.46 7.32 -17.24
C THR A 271 31.55 5.84 -17.63
N PRO A 272 31.47 5.51 -18.92
CA PRO A 272 31.73 4.15 -19.40
C PRO A 272 33.06 3.58 -18.91
N LYS A 273 34.07 4.44 -18.75
CA LYS A 273 35.41 4.06 -18.24
C LYS A 273 35.33 3.66 -16.76
N THR A 274 34.61 4.41 -15.94
CA THR A 274 34.41 4.10 -14.51
C THR A 274 33.62 2.82 -14.32
N ILE A 275 32.52 2.65 -15.06
CA ILE A 275 31.72 1.43 -15.04
C ILE A 275 32.58 0.22 -15.44
N ALA A 276 33.35 0.29 -16.53
CA ALA A 276 34.23 -0.79 -16.94
C ALA A 276 35.33 -1.10 -15.92
N ALA A 277 35.80 -0.11 -15.13
CA ALA A 277 36.73 -0.33 -14.05
C ALA A 277 36.09 -1.08 -12.88
N LEU A 278 34.85 -0.70 -12.48
CA LEU A 278 34.09 -1.38 -11.44
C LEU A 278 33.74 -2.83 -11.80
N GLN A 279 33.33 -3.06 -13.06
CA GLN A 279 33.07 -4.40 -13.57
C GLN A 279 34.32 -5.29 -13.56
N ARG A 280 35.50 -4.74 -13.89
CA ARG A 280 36.76 -5.48 -13.75
C ARG A 280 37.07 -5.83 -12.30
N GLN A 281 36.88 -4.85 -11.37
CA GLN A 281 37.04 -5.10 -9.92
C GLN A 281 36.09 -6.17 -9.43
N ALA A 282 34.80 -6.11 -9.80
CA ALA A 282 33.79 -7.09 -9.46
C ALA A 282 34.18 -8.51 -9.91
N LYS A 283 34.74 -8.63 -11.14
CA LYS A 283 35.22 -9.91 -11.68
C LYS A 283 36.33 -10.55 -10.81
N TYR A 284 37.10 -9.73 -10.08
CA TYR A 284 38.14 -10.20 -9.16
C TYR A 284 37.65 -10.26 -7.71
N GLY A 285 36.34 -10.14 -7.46
CA GLY A 285 35.76 -10.20 -6.13
C GLY A 285 36.00 -8.96 -5.26
N THR A 286 36.41 -7.86 -5.85
CA THR A 286 36.72 -6.60 -5.14
C THR A 286 35.74 -5.51 -5.58
N ILE A 287 34.63 -5.41 -4.89
CA ILE A 287 33.60 -4.38 -5.18
C ILE A 287 33.70 -3.28 -4.13
N PRO A 288 33.96 -2.03 -4.51
CA PRO A 288 33.97 -0.93 -3.57
C PRO A 288 32.59 -0.68 -2.98
N GLY A 289 32.49 -0.59 -1.64
CA GLY A 289 31.21 -0.38 -0.95
C GLY A 289 30.51 0.92 -1.37
N PHE A 290 31.27 1.97 -1.68
CA PHE A 290 30.71 3.24 -2.17
C PHE A 290 29.96 3.09 -3.48
N ALA A 291 30.44 2.23 -4.42
CA ALA A 291 29.77 1.98 -5.69
C ALA A 291 28.39 1.33 -5.47
N VAL A 292 28.30 0.35 -4.56
CA VAL A 292 27.03 -0.27 -4.18
C VAL A 292 26.11 0.79 -3.56
N ARG A 293 26.61 1.59 -2.61
CA ARG A 293 25.80 2.65 -1.97
C ARG A 293 25.25 3.65 -2.97
N SER A 294 26.07 4.13 -3.91
CA SER A 294 25.64 5.10 -4.92
C SER A 294 24.53 4.55 -5.82
N ILE A 295 24.64 3.27 -6.26
CA ILE A 295 23.61 2.62 -7.08
C ILE A 295 22.29 2.47 -6.26
N VAL A 296 22.41 2.00 -5.02
CA VAL A 296 21.27 1.82 -4.10
C VAL A 296 20.58 3.16 -3.85
N ALA A 297 21.35 4.22 -3.55
CA ALA A 297 20.82 5.55 -3.29
C ALA A 297 20.07 6.10 -4.51
N ALA A 298 20.65 6.00 -5.70
CA ALA A 298 20.06 6.53 -6.93
C ALA A 298 18.66 5.92 -7.21
N ARG A 299 18.54 4.58 -7.13
CA ARG A 299 17.23 3.94 -7.34
C ARG A 299 16.27 4.22 -6.19
N THR A 300 16.75 4.32 -4.96
CA THR A 300 15.88 4.65 -3.82
C THR A 300 15.31 6.06 -3.97
N VAL A 301 16.12 7.04 -4.36
CA VAL A 301 15.64 8.40 -4.68
C VAL A 301 14.53 8.35 -5.73
N GLN A 302 14.71 7.59 -6.81
CA GLN A 302 13.68 7.46 -7.84
C GLN A 302 12.37 6.87 -7.28
N ILE A 303 12.45 5.86 -6.41
CA ILE A 303 11.25 5.28 -5.77
C ILE A 303 10.54 6.36 -4.94
N ILE A 304 11.28 7.13 -4.12
CA ILE A 304 10.71 8.17 -3.27
C ILE A 304 10.19 9.35 -4.10
N ASP A 305 10.84 9.71 -5.22
CA ASP A 305 10.33 10.71 -6.15
C ASP A 305 8.97 10.28 -6.74
N LYS A 306 8.81 8.99 -7.08
CA LYS A 306 7.51 8.47 -7.55
C LYS A 306 6.45 8.47 -6.45
N VAL A 307 6.83 8.20 -5.20
CA VAL A 307 5.94 8.39 -4.05
C VAL A 307 5.53 9.86 -3.94
N LYS A 308 6.48 10.79 -4.07
CA LYS A 308 6.20 12.23 -4.06
C LYS A 308 5.23 12.63 -5.18
N GLU A 309 5.50 12.23 -6.42
CA GLU A 309 4.61 12.50 -7.57
C GLU A 309 3.18 11.99 -7.30
N THR A 310 3.06 10.79 -6.71
CA THR A 310 1.76 10.21 -6.36
C THR A 310 1.05 11.03 -5.28
N LEU A 311 1.76 11.43 -4.22
CA LEU A 311 1.19 12.23 -3.14
C LEU A 311 0.86 13.66 -3.60
N ASP A 312 1.71 14.29 -4.42
CA ASP A 312 1.49 15.65 -4.95
C ASP A 312 0.30 15.72 -5.92
N ALA A 313 -0.01 14.62 -6.60
CA ALA A 313 -1.21 14.51 -7.46
C ALA A 313 -2.51 14.48 -6.65
N LEU A 314 -2.42 14.21 -5.34
CA LEU A 314 -3.55 14.34 -4.44
C LEU A 314 -3.56 15.80 -3.93
N ASP A 315 -4.63 16.54 -4.20
CA ASP A 315 -4.80 17.95 -3.72
C ASP A 315 -4.69 18.11 -2.20
N ASP A 316 -4.46 17.01 -1.49
CA ASP A 316 -4.47 16.87 -0.04
C ASP A 316 -3.07 16.73 0.62
N THR A 317 -1.95 16.85 -0.12
CA THR A 317 -0.59 16.67 0.46
C THR A 317 -0.27 17.66 1.58
N GLY A 318 -0.84 18.86 1.57
CA GLY A 318 -0.78 19.81 2.69
C GLY A 318 -1.57 19.35 3.93
N ARG A 319 -2.29 18.23 3.83
CA ARG A 319 -3.20 17.72 4.88
C ARG A 319 -2.72 16.42 5.53
N LEU A 320 -1.41 16.14 5.53
CA LEU A 320 -0.82 15.00 6.21
C LEU A 320 0.01 15.40 7.44
N PRO A 321 -0.61 15.97 8.49
CA PRO A 321 0.11 16.43 9.68
C PRO A 321 0.88 15.32 10.40
N ALA A 322 0.44 14.06 10.29
CA ALA A 322 1.17 12.90 10.82
C ALA A 322 2.29 12.42 9.88
N GLY A 323 2.43 13.04 8.70
CA GLY A 323 3.51 12.75 7.75
C GLY A 323 3.40 11.40 7.07
N VAL A 324 4.55 10.77 6.88
CA VAL A 324 4.70 9.51 6.15
C VAL A 324 5.24 8.40 7.04
N ILE A 325 4.69 7.20 6.92
CA ILE A 325 5.16 5.99 7.58
C ILE A 325 5.69 5.04 6.51
N LEU A 326 7.00 4.73 6.54
CA LEU A 326 7.59 3.78 5.62
C LEU A 326 7.65 2.39 6.25
N THR A 327 7.19 1.39 5.51
CA THR A 327 7.25 -0.02 5.91
C THR A 327 7.63 -0.91 4.73
N GLY A 328 7.61 -2.22 4.91
CA GLY A 328 8.06 -3.16 3.89
C GLY A 328 9.55 -3.51 3.98
N GLY A 329 9.94 -4.55 3.28
CA GLY A 329 11.31 -5.08 3.36
C GLY A 329 12.38 -4.08 2.91
N THR A 330 12.10 -3.25 1.92
CA THR A 330 13.03 -2.25 1.39
C THR A 330 13.16 -1.03 2.30
N ALA A 331 12.15 -0.74 3.12
CA ALA A 331 12.21 0.34 4.11
C ALA A 331 13.24 0.11 5.23
N GLN A 332 13.90 -1.06 5.25
CA GLN A 332 15.01 -1.37 6.16
C GLN A 332 16.36 -0.81 5.69
N LEU A 333 16.44 -0.26 4.48
CA LEU A 333 17.66 0.38 4.00
C LEU A 333 18.06 1.54 4.93
N ILE A 334 19.31 1.53 5.37
CA ILE A 334 19.84 2.58 6.24
C ILE A 334 19.75 3.92 5.52
N GLY A 335 19.25 4.96 6.20
CA GLY A 335 19.11 6.32 5.68
C GLY A 335 17.86 6.56 4.82
N ILE A 336 17.04 5.53 4.52
CA ILE A 336 15.84 5.71 3.69
C ILE A 336 14.82 6.70 4.31
N ILE A 337 14.73 6.74 5.62
CA ILE A 337 13.81 7.67 6.33
C ILE A 337 14.28 9.11 6.14
N ASP A 338 15.57 9.37 6.23
CA ASP A 338 16.12 10.73 6.13
C ASP A 338 16.00 11.27 4.70
N ILE A 339 16.34 10.44 3.70
CA ILE A 339 16.14 10.83 2.30
C ILE A 339 14.65 11.04 1.97
N THR A 340 13.77 10.26 2.58
CA THR A 340 12.31 10.46 2.41
C THR A 340 11.87 11.80 2.98
N ARG A 341 12.35 12.19 4.17
CA ARG A 341 12.07 13.51 4.76
C ARG A 341 12.57 14.64 3.85
N ALA A 342 13.78 14.50 3.35
CA ALA A 342 14.38 15.50 2.47
C ALA A 342 13.61 15.68 1.16
N ILE A 343 13.22 14.59 0.50
CA ILE A 343 12.52 14.63 -0.80
C ILE A 343 11.06 15.10 -0.64
N LEU A 344 10.34 14.55 0.36
CA LEU A 344 8.92 14.85 0.55
C LEU A 344 8.70 16.18 1.29
N GLY A 345 9.70 16.72 1.97
CA GLY A 345 9.59 17.95 2.75
C GLY A 345 8.61 17.82 3.94
N THR A 346 8.40 16.61 4.44
CA THR A 346 7.49 16.33 5.57
C THR A 346 8.12 15.35 6.55
N THR A 347 7.47 15.16 7.70
CA THR A 347 7.91 14.17 8.67
C THR A 347 7.78 12.77 8.13
N ALA A 348 8.77 11.91 8.39
CA ALA A 348 8.71 10.50 8.07
C ALA A 348 9.27 9.65 9.22
N ARG A 349 8.71 8.45 9.40
CA ARG A 349 9.15 7.47 10.38
C ARG A 349 9.10 6.05 9.84
N ALA A 350 9.87 5.15 10.44
CA ALA A 350 9.76 3.72 10.18
C ALA A 350 8.43 3.17 10.71
N GLY A 351 7.80 2.31 9.91
CA GLY A 351 6.58 1.59 10.25
C GLY A 351 6.91 0.25 10.87
N GLN A 352 6.78 0.16 12.19
CA GLN A 352 6.84 -1.09 12.93
C GLN A 352 5.42 -1.51 13.33
N VAL A 353 5.18 -2.82 13.50
CA VAL A 353 3.91 -3.29 14.02
C VAL A 353 3.71 -2.75 15.43
N LEU A 354 2.70 -1.90 15.60
CA LEU A 354 2.39 -1.29 16.89
C LEU A 354 1.82 -2.34 17.86
N PRO A 355 2.11 -2.27 19.16
CA PRO A 355 1.49 -3.15 20.15
C PRO A 355 0.01 -2.82 20.33
N GLY A 356 -0.76 -3.78 20.79
CA GLY A 356 -2.15 -3.56 21.24
C GLY A 356 -3.13 -4.68 20.88
N ARG A 357 -4.20 -4.80 21.68
CA ARG A 357 -5.30 -5.74 21.47
C ARG A 357 -4.85 -7.17 21.17
N GLY A 358 -3.93 -7.72 21.98
CA GLY A 358 -3.44 -9.09 21.82
C GLY A 358 -2.32 -9.28 20.80
N PHE A 359 -1.77 -8.20 20.27
CA PHE A 359 -0.62 -8.21 19.36
C PHE A 359 0.61 -7.56 20.01
N PRO A 360 1.78 -8.19 19.92
CA PRO A 360 3.03 -7.57 20.36
C PRO A 360 3.48 -6.48 19.40
N SER A 361 4.48 -5.69 19.83
CA SER A 361 5.29 -4.92 18.88
C SER A 361 6.20 -5.87 18.11
N ILE A 362 6.31 -5.69 16.80
CA ILE A 362 7.20 -6.48 15.93
C ILE A 362 8.05 -5.49 15.14
N ALA A 363 9.37 -5.61 15.32
CA ALA A 363 10.32 -4.68 14.70
C ALA A 363 10.51 -4.91 13.20
N ASP A 364 10.31 -6.16 12.70
CA ASP A 364 10.46 -6.47 11.28
C ASP A 364 9.32 -5.84 10.46
N PRO A 365 9.56 -4.84 9.63
CA PRO A 365 8.55 -4.24 8.78
C PRO A 365 8.09 -5.19 7.65
N GLY A 366 8.87 -6.23 7.35
CA GLY A 366 8.54 -7.21 6.33
C GLY A 366 7.39 -8.16 6.70
N VAL A 367 6.83 -8.07 7.93
CA VAL A 367 5.64 -8.82 8.36
C VAL A 367 4.42 -7.93 8.57
N SER A 368 4.58 -6.62 8.37
CA SER A 368 3.53 -5.62 8.66
C SER A 368 2.23 -5.90 7.91
N ALA A 369 2.32 -6.29 6.64
CA ALA A 369 1.15 -6.60 5.82
C ALA A 369 0.37 -7.81 6.35
N ALA A 370 1.05 -8.93 6.66
CA ALA A 370 0.40 -10.14 7.15
C ALA A 370 -0.24 -9.94 8.54
N VAL A 371 0.44 -9.26 9.46
CA VAL A 371 -0.08 -8.95 10.80
C VAL A 371 -1.22 -7.93 10.70
N GLY A 372 -1.05 -6.90 9.88
CA GLY A 372 -2.07 -5.89 9.66
C GLY A 372 -3.33 -6.46 9.01
N LEU A 373 -3.19 -7.41 8.11
CA LEU A 373 -4.30 -8.13 7.51
C LEU A 373 -5.17 -8.80 8.57
N ILE A 374 -4.56 -9.52 9.54
CA ILE A 374 -5.30 -10.13 10.63
C ILE A 374 -6.00 -9.07 11.50
N ARG A 375 -5.30 -7.99 11.85
CA ARG A 375 -5.90 -6.89 12.62
C ARG A 375 -7.09 -6.29 11.91
N TYR A 376 -6.95 -6.05 10.61
CA TYR A 376 -7.98 -5.47 9.78
C TYR A 376 -9.24 -6.34 9.76
N VAL A 377 -9.11 -7.64 9.48
CA VAL A 377 -10.28 -8.55 9.45
C VAL A 377 -10.87 -8.84 10.83
N SER A 378 -10.04 -8.76 11.87
CA SER A 378 -10.49 -8.95 13.27
C SER A 378 -11.23 -7.73 13.81
N GLY A 379 -10.89 -6.53 13.37
CA GLY A 379 -11.56 -5.28 13.75
C GLY A 379 -12.88 -5.06 13.00
N ARG A 380 -13.13 -5.78 11.92
CA ARG A 380 -14.42 -5.78 11.23
C ARG A 380 -15.40 -6.66 12.02
N SER A 381 -16.21 -6.07 12.86
CA SER A 381 -17.49 -6.67 13.23
C SER A 381 -18.29 -6.91 11.95
N VAL A 382 -18.84 -8.09 11.78
CA VAL A 382 -19.81 -8.40 10.72
C VAL A 382 -21.11 -7.66 11.07
N GLY A 383 -21.16 -6.38 10.73
CA GLY A 383 -22.27 -5.46 10.96
C GLY A 383 -21.84 -4.02 10.74
N PRO A 384 -22.77 -3.11 10.41
CA PRO A 384 -22.43 -1.70 10.29
C PRO A 384 -21.85 -1.23 11.63
N THR A 385 -20.63 -0.69 11.59
CA THR A 385 -19.99 -0.11 12.78
C THR A 385 -20.87 1.03 13.26
N PRO A 386 -21.37 1.03 14.49
CA PRO A 386 -22.06 2.20 15.04
C PRO A 386 -21.02 3.31 15.09
N THR A 387 -21.23 4.34 14.32
CA THR A 387 -20.45 5.58 14.36
C THR A 387 -20.53 6.13 15.79
N ARG A 388 -19.39 6.14 16.47
CA ARG A 388 -19.27 6.83 17.76
C ARG A 388 -19.64 8.28 17.51
N GLN A 389 -20.54 8.83 18.30
CA GLN A 389 -20.90 10.23 18.33
C GLN A 389 -19.62 11.09 18.25
N ARG A 390 -19.41 11.75 17.13
CA ARG A 390 -18.43 12.80 16.99
C ARG A 390 -19.12 14.11 17.35
N SER A 391 -18.54 14.86 18.26
CA SER A 391 -18.93 16.25 18.53
C SER A 391 -18.82 17.06 17.25
N PRO A 392 -19.80 17.91 16.92
CA PRO A 392 -19.74 18.75 15.74
C PRO A 392 -18.81 19.94 16.01
N ALA A 393 -17.51 19.77 15.80
CA ALA A 393 -16.56 20.86 15.81
C ALA A 393 -15.66 20.73 14.58
N ALA A 394 -15.88 21.65 13.64
CA ALA A 394 -14.99 22.03 12.55
C ALA A 394 -14.66 20.94 11.51
N ALA A 395 -15.65 20.52 10.75
CA ALA A 395 -15.38 20.09 9.37
C ALA A 395 -16.13 21.06 8.45
N GLY A 396 -15.38 21.93 7.81
CA GLY A 396 -15.89 22.65 6.65
C GLY A 396 -16.17 21.61 5.56
N PHE A 397 -17.39 21.09 5.53
CA PHE A 397 -17.87 20.26 4.46
C PHE A 397 -17.89 21.10 3.19
N VAL A 398 -16.95 20.85 2.30
CA VAL A 398 -17.14 21.17 0.88
C VAL A 398 -18.18 20.18 0.39
N HIS A 399 -19.39 20.63 0.28
CA HIS A 399 -20.52 19.93 -0.29
C HIS A 399 -20.11 19.40 -1.67
N PRO A 400 -20.17 18.10 -1.98
CA PRO A 400 -20.07 17.64 -3.35
C PRO A 400 -21.40 17.89 -4.04
N LEU A 401 -21.77 19.16 -4.18
CA LEU A 401 -22.89 19.59 -4.98
C LEU A 401 -22.43 19.64 -6.44
N VAL A 402 -22.99 18.71 -7.18
CA VAL A 402 -23.24 18.87 -8.61
C VAL A 402 -21.96 19.16 -9.42
N MET A 403 -21.17 18.16 -9.67
CA MET A 403 -20.38 18.15 -10.90
C MET A 403 -21.38 18.02 -12.06
N ASN A 404 -21.77 19.17 -12.61
CA ASN A 404 -22.38 19.22 -13.91
C ASN A 404 -21.30 18.77 -14.92
N PRO A 405 -21.41 17.61 -15.59
CA PRO A 405 -20.38 17.14 -16.50
C PRO A 405 -20.21 18.01 -17.75
N PHE A 406 -20.97 19.11 -17.86
CA PHE A 406 -20.93 20.06 -18.98
C PHE A 406 -20.50 21.49 -18.61
N ALA A 407 -20.03 21.73 -17.37
CA ALA A 407 -19.46 23.03 -17.02
C ALA A 407 -18.10 23.16 -17.70
N ARG A 408 -18.01 24.03 -18.70
CA ARG A 408 -16.75 24.49 -19.28
C ARG A 408 -15.95 25.20 -18.19
N HIS A 409 -14.70 24.79 -17.99
CA HIS A 409 -13.76 25.50 -17.14
C HIS A 409 -13.45 26.86 -17.75
N ASP A 410 -14.05 27.90 -17.19
CA ASP A 410 -13.52 29.25 -17.34
C ASP A 410 -12.33 29.39 -16.39
N THR A 411 -11.17 29.48 -16.98
CA THR A 411 -9.88 29.69 -16.33
C THR A 411 -9.91 31.02 -15.58
N ILE A 412 -9.95 31.00 -14.26
CA ILE A 412 -9.59 32.16 -13.43
C ILE A 412 -8.08 32.07 -13.18
N ASP A 413 -7.38 32.95 -13.87
CA ASP A 413 -5.94 33.16 -13.74
C ASP A 413 -5.65 33.88 -12.42
N VAL A 414 -5.34 33.11 -11.35
CA VAL A 414 -4.83 33.68 -10.10
C VAL A 414 -3.30 33.57 -10.16
N MET A 415 -2.67 34.69 -10.49
CA MET A 415 -1.22 34.88 -10.33
C MET A 415 -0.80 34.54 -8.91
N ARG A 416 -0.29 33.34 -8.69
CA ARG A 416 0.49 33.00 -7.49
C ARG A 416 1.89 33.58 -7.67
N GLN A 417 2.19 34.64 -6.95
CA GLN A 417 3.56 35.06 -6.71
C GLN A 417 4.31 33.92 -6.01
N ARG A 418 5.26 33.33 -6.73
CA ARG A 418 6.21 32.38 -6.15
C ARG A 418 7.08 33.13 -5.13
N PRO A 419 7.22 32.62 -3.88
CA PRO A 419 8.31 33.07 -3.03
C PRO A 419 9.63 32.72 -3.73
N ARG A 420 10.54 33.68 -3.79
CA ARG A 420 11.92 33.44 -4.25
C ARG A 420 12.54 32.42 -3.33
N SER A 421 12.83 31.22 -3.83
CA SER A 421 13.65 30.23 -3.15
C SER A 421 15.04 30.81 -2.95
N ASN A 422 15.49 30.83 -1.70
CA ASN A 422 16.91 30.96 -1.38
C ASN A 422 17.63 29.78 -2.05
N ASP A 423 18.59 30.12 -2.87
CA ASP A 423 19.49 29.22 -3.57
C ASP A 423 20.46 28.59 -2.56
N SER A 424 20.03 27.57 -1.85
CA SER A 424 20.89 26.62 -1.17
C SER A 424 21.05 25.45 -2.14
N GLY A 425 22.24 25.25 -2.66
CA GLY A 425 22.57 24.34 -3.74
C GLY A 425 22.17 22.87 -3.52
N GLN A 426 20.90 22.60 -3.49
CA GLN A 426 20.33 21.26 -3.55
C GLN A 426 20.51 20.71 -4.95
N ARG A 427 21.42 19.77 -5.10
CA ARG A 427 21.65 19.06 -6.36
C ARG A 427 20.42 18.23 -6.70
N ASP A 428 19.92 18.40 -7.93
CA ASP A 428 18.79 17.61 -8.46
C ASP A 428 19.28 16.19 -8.84
N TRP A 429 19.35 15.32 -7.84
CA TRP A 429 19.73 13.92 -7.98
C TRP A 429 18.81 13.15 -8.94
N GLY A 430 17.54 13.49 -8.94
CA GLY A 430 16.56 12.89 -9.85
C GLY A 430 16.90 13.19 -11.33
N ARG A 431 17.45 14.38 -11.63
CA ARG A 431 17.85 14.74 -12.98
C ARG A 431 19.13 14.03 -13.40
N ILE A 432 20.14 14.02 -12.55
CA ILE A 432 21.43 13.35 -12.81
C ILE A 432 21.21 11.85 -13.07
N PHE A 433 20.36 11.21 -12.28
CA PHE A 433 20.04 9.79 -12.46
C PHE A 433 19.17 9.51 -13.68
N ARG A 434 18.14 10.34 -13.97
CA ARG A 434 17.31 10.18 -15.18
C ARG A 434 18.12 10.30 -16.46
N ASP A 435 19.04 11.23 -16.51
CA ASP A 435 19.91 11.43 -17.68
C ASP A 435 20.84 10.22 -17.84
N TRP A 436 21.35 9.69 -16.73
CA TRP A 436 22.19 8.50 -16.72
C TRP A 436 21.42 7.21 -17.10
N VAL A 437 20.21 6.97 -16.54
CA VAL A 437 19.40 5.78 -16.88
C VAL A 437 19.05 5.75 -18.36
N ARG A 438 18.74 6.90 -18.97
CA ARG A 438 18.43 6.97 -20.40
C ARG A 438 19.62 6.61 -21.30
N GLU A 439 20.83 6.83 -20.84
CA GLU A 439 22.03 6.64 -21.62
C GLU A 439 22.63 5.22 -21.49
N PHE A 440 22.42 4.53 -20.36
CA PHE A 440 23.14 3.29 -20.04
C PHE A 440 22.26 2.10 -19.67
N VAL A 441 20.99 2.26 -19.41
CA VAL A 441 20.05 1.16 -19.15
C VAL A 441 19.07 1.10 -20.32
N PRO A 442 19.06 0.00 -21.11
CA PRO A 442 18.04 -0.18 -22.14
C PRO A 442 16.68 -0.24 -21.45
N VAL A 443 15.84 0.77 -21.66
CA VAL A 443 14.45 0.73 -21.24
C VAL A 443 13.78 -0.30 -22.15
N SER A 444 13.27 -1.38 -21.55
CA SER A 444 12.41 -2.31 -22.26
C SER A 444 11.20 -1.54 -22.78
N PRO A 445 10.71 -1.78 -24.01
CA PRO A 445 9.55 -1.06 -24.55
C PRO A 445 8.25 -1.29 -23.77
N ASP A 446 8.25 -2.17 -22.76
CA ASP A 446 7.10 -2.60 -21.97
C ASP A 446 7.14 -2.14 -20.48
N ASP A 447 8.03 -1.19 -20.11
CA ASP A 447 8.11 -0.61 -18.75
C ASP A 447 7.47 0.79 -18.66
#